data_ae9833577c112e66db53940b67fe39a3
#
_entry.id   ae9833577c112e66db53940b67fe39a3
#
_cell.length_a   1.000
_cell.length_b   1.000
_cell.length_c   1.000
_cell.angle_alpha   90.00
_cell.angle_beta   90.00
_cell.angle_gamma   90.00
#
_symmetry.space_group_name_H-M   'P 1'
#
loop_
_entity.id
_entity.type
_entity.pdbx_description
1 polymer ?
#
loop_
_entity_poly.entity_id
_entity_poly.type
_entity_poly.pdbx_seq_one_letter_code
_entity_poly.pdbx_strand_id
1 'polypeptide(L)'
;LTNSLLDNLLFNERRQKDSIKLFEISDIYLSNNGLQKKRKLSIIASGRVGLNYQDFSKKINKKYLEDIFQEILPNEVFDFQILSRDSLDTKIKNEIVSIEVDIDIFSNEILSYKEISKPPEHFHKYSPISDLPSSFKDISYSIKDFTKIKDLQDLLLNFKSDLIKDMFIFDYFKNEKLQEIKIGFRFVFQSKEQTLTSTQIELIYNDIVNQSLKIDGISIPGI
;
A
#
# COMPACT_ATOMS: atom_id res chain seq x y z
N LEU A 1 -11.90 -15.96 13.22
CA LEU A 1 -11.85 -14.91 12.18
C LEU A 1 -10.51 -14.93 11.44
N THR A 2 -9.40 -15.22 12.14
CA THR A 2 -8.04 -15.20 11.58
C THR A 2 -7.90 -16.03 10.30
N ASN A 3 -8.50 -17.22 10.22
CA ASN A 3 -8.43 -18.07 9.01
C ASN A 3 -9.11 -17.41 7.80
N SER A 4 -10.27 -16.81 7.99
CA SER A 4 -10.99 -16.08 6.94
C SER A 4 -10.16 -14.91 6.41
N LEU A 5 -9.53 -14.15 7.31
CA LEU A 5 -8.65 -13.05 6.94
C LEU A 5 -7.37 -13.54 6.27
N LEU A 6 -6.83 -14.69 6.67
CA LEU A 6 -5.65 -15.30 6.04
C LEU A 6 -5.96 -15.70 4.59
N ASP A 7 -7.10 -16.30 4.32
CA ASP A 7 -7.52 -16.65 2.95
C ASP A 7 -7.64 -15.39 2.07
N ASN A 8 -8.23 -14.32 2.62
CA ASN A 8 -8.33 -13.04 1.95
C ASN A 8 -6.96 -12.38 1.72
N LEU A 9 -6.03 -12.48 2.68
CA LEU A 9 -4.66 -12.00 2.53
C LEU A 9 -3.97 -12.72 1.37
N LEU A 10 -4.01 -14.06 1.34
CA LEU A 10 -3.42 -14.85 0.28
C LEU A 10 -4.04 -14.57 -1.09
N PHE A 11 -5.36 -14.35 -1.13
CA PHE A 11 -6.05 -13.93 -2.35
C PHE A 11 -5.50 -12.60 -2.90
N ASN A 12 -5.24 -11.63 -2.03
CA ASN A 12 -4.67 -10.35 -2.41
C ASN A 12 -3.19 -10.46 -2.82
N GLU A 13 -2.39 -11.26 -2.12
CA GLU A 13 -1.00 -11.54 -2.49
C GLU A 13 -0.88 -12.13 -3.91
N ARG A 14 -1.75 -13.08 -4.27
CA ARG A 14 -1.80 -13.65 -5.64
C ARG A 14 -2.12 -12.59 -6.70
N ARG A 15 -2.73 -11.46 -6.33
CA ARG A 15 -2.99 -10.30 -7.18
C ARG A 15 -1.93 -9.21 -7.07
N GLN A 16 -0.74 -9.60 -6.60
CA GLN A 16 0.43 -8.72 -6.50
C GLN A 16 0.22 -7.50 -5.56
N LYS A 17 -0.71 -7.60 -4.61
CA LYS A 17 -0.79 -6.62 -3.54
C LYS A 17 0.30 -6.90 -2.52
N ASP A 18 1.13 -5.90 -2.21
CA ASP A 18 2.28 -6.03 -1.31
C ASP A 18 2.21 -5.11 -0.07
N SER A 19 1.06 -4.46 0.13
CA SER A 19 0.69 -3.72 1.34
C SER A 19 -0.73 -4.10 1.72
N ILE A 20 -0.86 -5.12 2.56
CA ILE A 20 -2.14 -5.73 2.89
C ILE A 20 -2.41 -5.54 4.38
N LYS A 21 -3.53 -4.91 4.69
CA LYS A 21 -4.05 -4.70 6.04
C LYS A 21 -5.54 -4.95 6.00
N LEU A 22 -5.98 -6.00 6.64
CA LEU A 22 -7.38 -6.43 6.67
C LEU A 22 -7.86 -6.51 8.10
N PHE A 23 -9.13 -6.22 8.31
CA PHE A 23 -9.79 -6.44 9.59
C PHE A 23 -11.20 -7.01 9.39
N GLU A 24 -11.68 -7.69 10.40
CA GLU A 24 -13.05 -8.19 10.46
C GLU A 24 -13.58 -8.00 11.88
N ILE A 25 -14.81 -7.50 11.98
CA ILE A 25 -15.56 -7.46 13.23
C ILE A 25 -16.73 -8.39 13.05
N SER A 26 -16.83 -9.43 13.88
CA SER A 26 -17.89 -10.43 13.76
C SER A 26 -18.26 -11.05 15.11
N ASP A 27 -19.47 -11.58 15.16
CA ASP A 27 -19.95 -12.36 16.31
C ASP A 27 -19.49 -13.82 16.15
N ILE A 28 -18.84 -14.36 17.16
CA ILE A 28 -18.52 -15.78 17.26
C ILE A 28 -19.43 -16.46 18.28
N TYR A 29 -19.72 -17.72 18.05
CA TYR A 29 -20.55 -18.53 18.92
C TYR A 29 -19.73 -19.68 19.48
N LEU A 30 -19.66 -19.75 20.81
CA LEU A 30 -18.92 -20.79 21.55
C LEU A 30 -19.93 -21.74 22.21
N SER A 31 -19.69 -23.04 22.10
CA SER A 31 -20.56 -24.08 22.65
C SER A 31 -19.99 -24.71 23.93
N ASN A 32 -19.39 -23.90 24.81
CA ASN A 32 -18.87 -24.37 26.11
C ASN A 32 -19.93 -24.06 27.19
N ASN A 33 -20.55 -25.09 27.75
CA ASN A 33 -21.60 -24.95 28.80
C ASN A 33 -22.82 -24.08 28.40
N GLY A 34 -23.26 -24.17 27.16
CA GLY A 34 -24.31 -23.36 26.56
C GLY A 34 -23.79 -22.50 25.41
N LEU A 35 -24.71 -21.98 24.60
CA LEU A 35 -24.35 -21.11 23.48
C LEU A 35 -23.98 -19.72 24.02
N GLN A 36 -22.71 -19.37 23.91
CA GLN A 36 -22.21 -18.04 24.24
C GLN A 36 -21.86 -17.28 22.97
N LYS A 37 -22.37 -16.08 22.85
CA LYS A 37 -22.06 -15.14 21.77
C LYS A 37 -20.98 -14.17 22.25
N LYS A 38 -19.92 -14.00 21.47
CA LYS A 38 -18.87 -13.00 21.70
C LYS A 38 -18.63 -12.20 20.42
N ARG A 39 -18.42 -10.91 20.55
CA ARG A 39 -18.05 -10.06 19.42
C ARG A 39 -16.52 -9.85 19.41
N LYS A 40 -15.91 -10.17 18.29
CA LYS A 40 -14.46 -10.07 18.14
C LYS A 40 -14.05 -9.14 17.02
N LEU A 41 -12.91 -8.48 17.20
CA LEU A 41 -12.13 -7.83 16.16
C LEU A 41 -10.95 -8.73 15.85
N SER A 42 -10.76 -9.05 14.59
CA SER A 42 -9.53 -9.67 14.09
C SER A 42 -8.86 -8.75 13.08
N ILE A 43 -7.55 -8.68 13.14
CA ILE A 43 -6.71 -7.92 12.19
C ILE A 43 -5.62 -8.84 11.68
N ILE A 44 -5.34 -8.76 10.39
CA ILE A 44 -4.20 -9.42 9.75
C ILE A 44 -3.49 -8.44 8.83
N ALA A 45 -2.16 -8.43 8.86
CA ALA A 45 -1.38 -7.53 8.04
C ALA A 45 -0.09 -8.18 7.54
N SER A 46 0.33 -7.82 6.32
CA SER A 46 1.57 -8.30 5.70
C SER A 46 2.03 -7.36 4.60
N GLY A 47 3.32 -7.40 4.30
CA GLY A 47 3.91 -6.68 3.18
C GLY A 47 4.50 -5.33 3.57
N ARG A 48 4.30 -4.31 2.74
CA ARG A 48 4.84 -2.96 2.97
C ARG A 48 3.94 -2.14 3.88
N VAL A 49 4.56 -1.21 4.61
CA VAL A 49 3.80 -0.26 5.44
C VAL A 49 2.95 0.66 4.56
N GLY A 50 3.48 1.13 3.45
CA GLY A 50 2.75 1.99 2.51
C GLY A 50 3.39 2.03 1.13
N LEU A 51 2.77 2.78 0.23
CA LEU A 51 3.24 2.95 -1.15
C LEU A 51 3.96 4.28 -1.40
N ASN A 52 3.98 5.19 -0.41
CA ASN A 52 4.72 6.44 -0.50
C ASN A 52 6.21 6.24 -0.16
N TYR A 53 7.06 7.19 -0.56
CA TYR A 53 8.53 7.09 -0.38
C TYR A 53 8.98 6.95 1.09
N GLN A 54 8.21 7.39 2.06
CA GLN A 54 8.55 7.28 3.48
C GLN A 54 8.34 5.86 4.01
N ASP A 55 7.41 5.12 3.43
CA ASP A 55 6.94 3.82 3.95
C ASP A 55 7.20 2.66 3.01
N PHE A 56 7.55 2.94 1.75
CA PHE A 56 7.72 1.90 0.72
C PHE A 56 8.80 0.87 1.05
N SER A 57 9.90 1.30 1.65
CA SER A 57 10.98 0.41 2.08
C SER A 57 10.68 -0.34 3.37
N LYS A 58 9.76 0.19 4.19
CA LYS A 58 9.39 -0.40 5.49
C LYS A 58 8.47 -1.61 5.30
N LYS A 59 8.71 -2.64 6.10
CA LYS A 59 7.88 -3.84 6.13
C LYS A 59 7.02 -3.88 7.38
N ILE A 60 5.80 -4.37 7.23
CA ILE A 60 4.93 -4.71 8.35
C ILE A 60 5.56 -5.90 9.07
N ASN A 61 5.74 -5.75 10.36
CA ASN A 61 6.17 -6.78 11.30
C ASN A 61 5.39 -6.63 12.61
N LYS A 62 5.61 -7.56 13.54
CA LYS A 62 4.93 -7.55 14.85
C LYS A 62 5.11 -6.20 15.55
N LYS A 63 6.34 -5.68 15.62
CA LYS A 63 6.65 -4.42 16.28
C LYS A 63 5.89 -3.22 15.68
N TYR A 64 5.76 -3.16 14.36
CA TYR A 64 5.01 -2.10 13.69
C TYR A 64 3.54 -2.04 14.15
N LEU A 65 2.87 -3.19 14.30
CA LEU A 65 1.49 -3.21 14.81
C LEU A 65 1.43 -2.92 16.31
N GLU A 66 2.38 -3.44 17.10
CA GLU A 66 2.49 -3.13 18.52
C GLU A 66 2.61 -1.61 18.74
N ASP A 67 3.49 -0.94 18.01
CA ASP A 67 3.71 0.51 18.12
C ASP A 67 2.42 1.30 17.80
N ILE A 68 1.65 0.91 16.76
CA ILE A 68 0.37 1.52 16.42
C ILE A 68 -0.67 1.32 17.53
N PHE A 69 -0.79 0.10 18.04
CA PHE A 69 -1.77 -0.20 19.07
C PHE A 69 -1.41 0.49 20.40
N GLN A 70 -0.12 0.58 20.73
CA GLN A 70 0.35 1.30 21.90
C GLN A 70 0.05 2.80 21.84
N GLU A 71 0.10 3.39 20.63
CA GLU A 71 -0.28 4.80 20.42
C GLU A 71 -1.79 5.04 20.63
N ILE A 72 -2.62 4.12 20.14
CA ILE A 72 -4.09 4.24 20.22
C ILE A 72 -4.63 3.83 21.58
N LEU A 73 -4.07 2.77 22.18
CA LEU A 73 -4.53 2.14 23.41
C LEU A 73 -3.35 1.88 24.36
N PRO A 74 -2.75 2.94 24.94
CA PRO A 74 -1.48 2.87 25.67
C PRO A 74 -1.53 2.00 26.96
N ASN A 75 -2.71 1.76 27.50
CA ASN A 75 -2.90 1.00 28.74
C ASN A 75 -3.22 -0.48 28.51
N GLU A 76 -3.38 -0.91 27.25
CA GLU A 76 -3.76 -2.27 26.89
C GLU A 76 -2.54 -3.05 26.36
N VAL A 77 -2.50 -4.34 26.70
CA VAL A 77 -1.49 -5.27 26.21
C VAL A 77 -2.14 -6.24 25.25
N PHE A 78 -1.62 -6.30 24.04
CA PHE A 78 -2.16 -7.13 22.97
C PHE A 78 -1.17 -8.24 22.61
N ASP A 79 -1.70 -9.45 22.42
CA ASP A 79 -0.91 -10.61 21.98
C ASP A 79 -0.98 -10.77 20.47
N PHE A 80 0.00 -10.18 19.78
CA PHE A 80 0.16 -10.33 18.34
C PHE A 80 0.83 -11.65 18.00
N GLN A 81 0.23 -12.39 17.08
CA GLN A 81 0.71 -13.67 16.58
C GLN A 81 1.42 -13.48 15.22
N ILE A 82 2.55 -14.14 15.05
CA ILE A 82 3.21 -14.28 13.75
C ILE A 82 2.75 -15.62 13.15
N LEU A 83 2.07 -15.58 12.02
CA LEU A 83 1.60 -16.78 11.34
C LEU A 83 2.71 -17.36 10.47
N SER A 84 3.00 -18.67 10.63
CA SER A 84 3.97 -19.37 9.78
C SER A 84 3.50 -19.44 8.33
N ARG A 85 4.44 -19.29 7.41
CA ARG A 85 4.21 -19.48 5.98
C ARG A 85 4.55 -20.89 5.49
N ASP A 86 5.06 -21.79 6.34
CA ASP A 86 5.58 -23.09 5.93
C ASP A 86 4.51 -23.99 5.30
N SER A 87 3.25 -23.82 5.72
CA SER A 87 2.11 -24.56 5.18
C SER A 87 1.35 -23.82 4.07
N LEU A 88 1.80 -22.62 3.69
CA LEU A 88 1.11 -21.78 2.72
C LEU A 88 1.73 -21.94 1.32
N ASP A 89 0.89 -22.15 0.32
CA ASP A 89 1.32 -22.19 -1.09
C ASP A 89 1.63 -20.78 -1.62
N THR A 90 2.74 -20.21 -1.17
CA THR A 90 3.21 -18.88 -1.57
C THR A 90 4.73 -18.79 -1.57
N LYS A 91 5.28 -18.03 -2.54
CA LYS A 91 6.71 -17.70 -2.59
C LYS A 91 7.06 -16.43 -1.81
N ILE A 92 6.07 -15.73 -1.30
CA ILE A 92 6.24 -14.47 -0.56
C ILE A 92 6.77 -14.80 0.84
N LYS A 93 7.75 -14.02 1.30
CA LYS A 93 8.44 -14.23 2.57
C LYS A 93 8.16 -13.12 3.60
N ASN A 94 7.26 -12.17 3.28
CA ASN A 94 6.90 -11.13 4.24
C ASN A 94 6.23 -11.77 5.47
N GLU A 95 6.50 -11.22 6.65
CA GLU A 95 5.85 -11.63 7.89
C GLU A 95 4.33 -11.44 7.78
N ILE A 96 3.57 -12.36 8.34
CA ILE A 96 2.13 -12.23 8.50
C ILE A 96 1.87 -12.03 9.98
N VAL A 97 1.37 -10.87 10.35
CA VAL A 97 1.03 -10.55 11.73
C VAL A 97 -0.48 -10.53 11.88
N SER A 98 -0.98 -11.16 12.93
CA SER A 98 -2.40 -11.19 13.24
C SER A 98 -2.66 -10.91 14.71
N ILE A 99 -3.85 -10.42 14.99
CA ILE A 99 -4.40 -10.29 16.34
C ILE A 99 -5.90 -10.58 16.31
N GLU A 100 -6.40 -11.19 17.37
CA GLU A 100 -7.83 -11.38 17.59
C GLU A 100 -8.17 -11.01 19.04
N VAL A 101 -9.05 -10.04 19.23
CA VAL A 101 -9.44 -9.53 20.54
C VAL A 101 -10.95 -9.49 20.70
N ASP A 102 -11.41 -9.63 21.92
CA ASP A 102 -12.82 -9.42 22.28
C ASP A 102 -13.09 -7.90 22.27
N ILE A 103 -14.09 -7.43 21.54
CA ILE A 103 -14.43 -5.99 21.48
C ILE A 103 -14.88 -5.46 22.83
N ASP A 104 -15.43 -6.32 23.66
CA ASP A 104 -15.95 -5.95 25.00
C ASP A 104 -14.85 -5.46 25.96
N ILE A 105 -13.55 -5.66 25.62
CA ILE A 105 -12.44 -5.08 26.38
C ILE A 105 -12.34 -3.57 26.20
N PHE A 106 -12.81 -3.05 25.06
CA PHE A 106 -12.84 -1.62 24.82
C PHE A 106 -13.97 -1.05 25.67
N SER A 107 -13.62 -0.36 26.76
CA SER A 107 -14.58 0.24 27.66
C SER A 107 -15.55 1.14 26.89
N ASN A 108 -16.80 1.22 27.37
CA ASN A 108 -17.83 2.11 26.85
C ASN A 108 -17.52 3.62 27.02
N GLU A 109 -16.28 3.98 27.27
CA GLU A 109 -15.85 5.37 27.16
C GLU A 109 -16.08 5.82 25.72
N ILE A 110 -17.10 6.64 25.59
CA ILE A 110 -17.57 7.18 24.33
C ILE A 110 -16.37 7.83 23.61
N LEU A 111 -15.87 7.15 22.62
CA LEU A 111 -15.02 7.78 21.64
C LEU A 111 -15.88 8.86 21.00
N SER A 112 -15.67 10.11 21.38
CA SER A 112 -16.33 11.22 20.72
C SER A 112 -15.88 11.23 19.28
N TYR A 113 -16.77 10.87 18.37
CA TYR A 113 -16.52 11.12 16.95
C TYR A 113 -16.33 12.62 16.77
N LYS A 114 -15.13 13.03 16.38
CA LYS A 114 -14.98 14.38 15.85
C LYS A 114 -15.85 14.43 14.60
N GLU A 115 -16.87 15.29 14.63
CA GLU A 115 -17.69 15.52 13.44
C GLU A 115 -16.76 15.78 12.24
N ILE A 116 -17.01 15.08 11.14
CA ILE A 116 -16.42 15.43 9.86
C ILE A 116 -17.00 16.79 9.51
N SER A 117 -16.27 17.85 9.82
CA SER A 117 -16.72 19.23 9.73
C SER A 117 -17.02 19.68 8.29
N LYS A 118 -16.63 18.90 7.29
CA LYS A 118 -16.97 19.12 5.87
C LYS A 118 -17.17 17.80 5.15
N PRO A 119 -18.27 17.62 4.42
CA PRO A 119 -18.41 16.49 3.50
C PRO A 119 -17.24 16.57 2.47
N PRO A 120 -16.78 15.42 1.95
CA PRO A 120 -15.77 15.42 0.91
C PRO A 120 -16.25 16.25 -0.28
N GLU A 121 -15.43 17.20 -0.74
CA GLU A 121 -15.77 18.11 -1.84
C GLU A 121 -16.04 17.38 -3.16
N HIS A 122 -15.52 16.15 -3.28
CA HIS A 122 -15.71 15.32 -4.46
C HIS A 122 -16.06 13.89 -4.08
N PHE A 123 -17.16 13.38 -4.61
CA PHE A 123 -17.44 11.95 -4.61
C PHE A 123 -16.64 11.27 -5.72
N HIS A 124 -15.82 10.32 -5.38
CA HIS A 124 -15.15 9.50 -6.39
C HIS A 124 -16.20 8.70 -7.17
N LYS A 125 -16.21 8.89 -8.51
CA LYS A 125 -17.04 8.08 -9.38
C LYS A 125 -16.58 6.63 -9.28
N TYR A 126 -17.51 5.71 -9.01
CA TYR A 126 -17.20 4.29 -9.04
C TYR A 126 -16.58 3.88 -10.37
N SER A 127 -15.48 3.14 -10.31
CA SER A 127 -14.86 2.51 -11.46
C SER A 127 -14.61 1.03 -11.13
N PRO A 128 -15.08 0.09 -11.96
CA PRO A 128 -14.83 -1.33 -11.73
C PRO A 128 -13.34 -1.61 -11.59
N ILE A 129 -13.00 -2.46 -10.63
CA ILE A 129 -11.63 -2.95 -10.46
C ILE A 129 -11.36 -3.97 -11.58
N SER A 130 -10.22 -3.84 -12.24
CA SER A 130 -9.80 -4.82 -13.23
C SER A 130 -9.32 -6.10 -12.55
N ASP A 131 -9.79 -7.26 -13.02
CA ASP A 131 -9.31 -8.58 -12.60
C ASP A 131 -8.01 -8.99 -13.32
N LEU A 132 -7.57 -8.21 -14.31
CA LEU A 132 -6.36 -8.49 -15.07
C LEU A 132 -5.11 -8.13 -14.25
N PRO A 133 -3.98 -8.84 -14.47
CA PRO A 133 -2.74 -8.56 -13.77
C PRO A 133 -2.21 -7.17 -14.10
N SER A 134 -1.65 -6.50 -13.11
CA SER A 134 -0.90 -5.27 -13.30
C SER A 134 0.59 -5.56 -13.47
N SER A 135 1.29 -4.65 -14.13
CA SER A 135 2.76 -4.63 -14.21
C SER A 135 3.27 -3.27 -13.75
N PHE A 136 4.54 -3.18 -13.40
CA PHE A 136 5.11 -1.89 -13.01
C PHE A 136 6.48 -1.66 -13.65
N LYS A 137 6.83 -0.39 -13.78
CA LYS A 137 8.15 0.10 -14.17
C LYS A 137 8.55 1.24 -13.24
N ASP A 138 9.82 1.28 -12.91
CA ASP A 138 10.41 2.30 -12.06
C ASP A 138 11.32 3.21 -12.89
N ILE A 139 11.26 4.52 -12.62
CA ILE A 139 12.18 5.50 -13.17
C ILE A 139 12.76 6.29 -12.01
N SER A 140 14.09 6.35 -11.92
CA SER A 140 14.79 7.17 -10.94
C SER A 140 15.39 8.38 -11.63
N TYR A 141 14.91 9.56 -11.28
CA TYR A 141 15.42 10.83 -11.80
C TYR A 141 16.48 11.39 -10.87
N SER A 142 17.57 11.90 -11.45
CA SER A 142 18.57 12.73 -10.79
C SER A 142 18.40 14.17 -11.26
N ILE A 143 18.16 15.08 -10.32
CA ILE A 143 17.79 16.47 -10.55
C ILE A 143 18.84 17.36 -9.87
N LYS A 144 19.60 18.11 -10.66
CA LYS A 144 20.60 19.07 -10.19
C LYS A 144 20.07 20.51 -10.18
N ASP A 145 19.15 20.82 -11.07
CA ASP A 145 18.45 22.10 -11.07
C ASP A 145 17.06 21.94 -10.43
N PHE A 146 16.97 22.37 -9.17
CA PHE A 146 15.73 22.23 -8.38
C PHE A 146 14.55 23.03 -8.94
N THR A 147 14.80 24.04 -9.78
CA THR A 147 13.72 24.81 -10.44
C THR A 147 12.95 23.93 -11.43
N LYS A 148 13.57 22.83 -11.90
CA LYS A 148 13.02 21.87 -12.87
C LYS A 148 12.16 20.79 -12.25
N ILE A 149 12.09 20.69 -10.92
CA ILE A 149 11.22 19.71 -10.24
C ILE A 149 9.76 19.92 -10.65
N LYS A 150 9.33 21.17 -10.74
CA LYS A 150 7.95 21.50 -11.15
C LYS A 150 7.70 21.08 -12.60
N ASP A 151 8.63 21.35 -13.51
CA ASP A 151 8.50 20.97 -14.92
C ASP A 151 8.34 19.43 -15.06
N LEU A 152 9.15 18.66 -14.31
CA LEU A 152 9.01 17.19 -14.26
C LEU A 152 7.66 16.76 -13.67
N GLN A 153 7.25 17.37 -12.58
CA GLN A 153 5.97 17.07 -11.94
C GLN A 153 4.80 17.34 -12.90
N ASP A 154 4.81 18.50 -13.55
CA ASP A 154 3.76 18.89 -14.50
C ASP A 154 3.74 17.95 -15.71
N LEU A 155 4.91 17.55 -16.24
CA LEU A 155 5.00 16.54 -17.30
C LEU A 155 4.37 15.23 -16.87
N LEU A 156 4.77 14.68 -15.72
CA LEU A 156 4.30 13.37 -15.26
C LEU A 156 2.80 13.36 -14.91
N LEU A 157 2.30 14.41 -14.25
CA LEU A 157 0.88 14.51 -13.88
C LEU A 157 -0.03 14.74 -15.10
N ASN A 158 0.48 15.39 -16.16
CA ASN A 158 -0.27 15.62 -17.39
C ASN A 158 -0.05 14.53 -18.44
N PHE A 159 0.85 13.56 -18.20
CA PHE A 159 1.05 12.45 -19.10
C PHE A 159 -0.20 11.55 -19.11
N LYS A 160 -0.87 11.50 -20.27
CA LYS A 160 -2.13 10.77 -20.42
C LYS A 160 -1.89 9.43 -21.11
N SER A 161 -2.25 8.36 -20.41
CA SER A 161 -2.34 7.02 -20.99
C SER A 161 -3.38 6.22 -20.19
N ASP A 162 -4.35 5.64 -20.89
CA ASP A 162 -5.38 4.79 -20.26
C ASP A 162 -4.80 3.49 -19.68
N LEU A 163 -3.55 3.18 -20.02
CA LEU A 163 -2.85 2.00 -19.51
C LEU A 163 -2.07 2.28 -18.23
N ILE A 164 -1.88 3.54 -17.83
CA ILE A 164 -1.31 3.89 -16.53
C ILE A 164 -2.45 3.96 -15.52
N LYS A 165 -2.49 2.97 -14.65
CA LYS A 165 -3.47 2.90 -13.56
C LYS A 165 -3.13 3.82 -12.41
N ASP A 166 -1.84 3.90 -12.07
CA ASP A 166 -1.36 4.61 -10.88
C ASP A 166 0.10 5.04 -11.06
N MET A 167 0.48 6.11 -10.39
CA MET A 167 1.84 6.60 -10.33
C MET A 167 2.11 7.17 -8.93
N PHE A 168 3.22 6.76 -8.33
CA PHE A 168 3.61 7.28 -7.02
C PHE A 168 5.14 7.36 -6.84
N ILE A 169 5.57 8.22 -5.93
CA ILE A 169 6.97 8.32 -5.53
C ILE A 169 7.26 7.22 -4.52
N PHE A 170 8.14 6.28 -4.89
CA PHE A 170 8.55 5.18 -4.00
C PHE A 170 9.89 5.43 -3.33
N ASP A 171 10.69 6.37 -3.85
CA ASP A 171 12.00 6.71 -3.29
C ASP A 171 12.27 8.21 -3.44
N TYR A 172 12.88 8.81 -2.41
CA TYR A 172 13.27 10.20 -2.40
C TYR A 172 14.55 10.37 -1.58
N PHE A 173 15.57 10.93 -2.20
CA PHE A 173 16.84 11.21 -1.54
C PHE A 173 17.40 12.57 -1.96
N LYS A 174 17.72 13.40 -0.98
CA LYS A 174 18.40 14.68 -1.19
C LYS A 174 19.86 14.59 -0.77
N ASN A 175 20.76 14.80 -1.71
CA ASN A 175 22.20 14.89 -1.45
C ASN A 175 22.63 16.36 -1.38
N GLU A 176 22.82 16.86 -0.16
CA GLU A 176 23.21 18.26 0.04
C GLU A 176 24.64 18.58 -0.45
N LYS A 177 25.56 17.60 -0.39
CA LYS A 177 26.94 17.77 -0.84
C LYS A 177 27.04 17.92 -2.36
N LEU A 178 26.23 17.18 -3.09
CA LEU A 178 26.23 17.19 -4.55
C LEU A 178 25.18 18.15 -5.11
N GLN A 179 24.38 18.81 -4.26
CA GLN A 179 23.24 19.63 -4.67
C GLN A 179 22.33 18.87 -5.65
N GLU A 180 22.01 17.62 -5.32
CA GLU A 180 21.27 16.69 -6.17
C GLU A 180 20.06 16.14 -5.40
N ILE A 181 18.92 16.06 -6.06
CA ILE A 181 17.76 15.30 -5.58
C ILE A 181 17.56 14.10 -6.49
N LYS A 182 17.39 12.94 -5.87
CA LYS A 182 16.97 11.70 -6.56
C LYS A 182 15.53 11.38 -6.19
N ILE A 183 14.69 11.18 -7.21
CA ILE A 183 13.28 10.85 -7.01
C ILE A 183 12.96 9.62 -7.85
N GLY A 184 12.52 8.56 -7.18
CA GLY A 184 12.06 7.32 -7.81
C GLY A 184 10.54 7.33 -7.99
N PHE A 185 10.06 7.23 -9.22
CA PHE A 185 8.65 7.07 -9.55
C PHE A 185 8.38 5.63 -9.97
N ARG A 186 7.31 5.07 -9.43
CA ARG A 186 6.74 3.81 -9.91
C ARG A 186 5.49 4.09 -10.73
N PHE A 187 5.46 3.55 -11.93
CA PHE A 187 4.30 3.54 -12.81
C PHE A 187 3.67 2.14 -12.75
N VAL A 188 2.38 2.09 -12.44
CA VAL A 188 1.62 0.84 -12.42
C VAL A 188 0.76 0.79 -13.68
N PHE A 189 0.98 -0.21 -14.50
CA PHE A 189 0.27 -0.42 -15.76
C PHE A 189 -0.79 -1.50 -15.59
N GLN A 190 -2.00 -1.23 -16.04
CA GLN A 190 -3.10 -2.20 -16.04
C GLN A 190 -4.14 -1.80 -17.09
N SER A 191 -4.62 -2.77 -17.85
CA SER A 191 -5.77 -2.58 -18.74
C SER A 191 -7.05 -3.15 -18.09
N LYS A 192 -8.19 -2.71 -18.58
CA LYS A 192 -9.50 -3.27 -18.25
C LYS A 192 -9.97 -4.31 -19.25
N GLU A 193 -9.33 -4.40 -20.40
CA GLU A 193 -9.77 -5.18 -21.55
C GLU A 193 -8.93 -6.43 -21.79
N GLN A 194 -7.60 -6.33 -21.60
CA GLN A 194 -6.68 -7.42 -21.87
C GLN A 194 -5.42 -7.35 -21.01
N THR A 195 -4.74 -8.48 -20.84
CA THR A 195 -3.40 -8.49 -20.20
C THR A 195 -2.41 -7.73 -21.08
N LEU A 196 -1.68 -6.78 -20.48
CA LEU A 196 -0.69 -5.98 -21.19
C LEU A 196 0.54 -6.80 -21.57
N THR A 197 1.01 -6.61 -22.79
CA THR A 197 2.29 -7.17 -23.24
C THR A 197 3.45 -6.29 -22.81
N SER A 198 4.64 -6.89 -22.70
CA SER A 198 5.87 -6.12 -22.41
C SER A 198 6.11 -5.01 -23.43
N THR A 199 5.82 -5.26 -24.70
CA THR A 199 6.00 -4.27 -25.77
C THR A 199 5.10 -3.04 -25.58
N GLN A 200 3.84 -3.23 -25.19
CA GLN A 200 2.91 -2.11 -24.93
C GLN A 200 3.40 -1.25 -23.77
N ILE A 201 3.89 -1.90 -22.70
CA ILE A 201 4.42 -1.20 -21.52
C ILE A 201 5.70 -0.43 -21.90
N GLU A 202 6.63 -1.06 -22.64
CA GLU A 202 7.89 -0.43 -23.07
C GLU A 202 7.68 0.79 -23.96
N LEU A 203 6.68 0.79 -24.82
CA LEU A 203 6.35 1.95 -25.64
C LEU A 203 6.01 3.17 -24.79
N ILE A 204 5.12 2.99 -23.80
CA ILE A 204 4.72 4.10 -22.91
C ILE A 204 5.88 4.51 -22.01
N TYR A 205 6.62 3.53 -21.46
CA TYR A 205 7.78 3.78 -20.63
C TYR A 205 8.84 4.61 -21.35
N ASN A 206 9.19 4.23 -22.58
CA ASN A 206 10.17 4.95 -23.40
C ASN A 206 9.68 6.35 -23.77
N ASP A 207 8.39 6.56 -23.99
CA ASP A 207 7.84 7.88 -24.24
C ASP A 207 7.97 8.78 -23.01
N ILE A 208 7.65 8.28 -21.81
CA ILE A 208 7.87 9.02 -20.55
C ILE A 208 9.35 9.38 -20.38
N VAL A 209 10.25 8.42 -20.59
CA VAL A 209 11.70 8.64 -20.48
C VAL A 209 12.15 9.71 -21.48
N ASN A 210 11.78 9.58 -22.74
CA ASN A 210 12.17 10.51 -23.79
C ASN A 210 11.65 11.93 -23.57
N GLN A 211 10.43 12.07 -23.05
CA GLN A 211 9.88 13.39 -22.73
C GLN A 211 10.57 13.99 -21.50
N SER A 212 10.85 13.21 -20.49
CA SER A 212 11.52 13.66 -19.26
C SER A 212 12.96 14.14 -19.52
N LEU A 213 13.69 13.44 -20.41
CA LEU A 213 15.07 13.80 -20.78
C LEU A 213 15.16 15.09 -21.63
N LYS A 214 14.04 15.64 -22.12
CA LYS A 214 14.02 16.97 -22.77
C LYS A 214 14.06 18.12 -21.77
N ILE A 215 13.87 17.85 -20.48
CA ILE A 215 13.93 18.87 -19.44
C ILE A 215 15.39 19.02 -19.02
N ASP A 216 15.98 20.20 -19.28
CA ASP A 216 17.34 20.49 -18.89
C ASP A 216 17.56 20.32 -17.39
N GLY A 217 18.71 19.77 -16.99
CA GLY A 217 19.04 19.56 -15.59
C GLY A 217 18.43 18.31 -14.94
N ILE A 218 17.71 17.49 -15.72
CA ILE A 218 17.21 16.18 -15.32
C ILE A 218 17.95 15.08 -16.07
N SER A 219 18.34 14.05 -15.35
CA SER A 219 18.95 12.85 -15.93
C SER A 219 18.36 11.58 -15.30
N ILE A 220 18.48 10.48 -16.00
CA ILE A 220 18.06 9.16 -15.54
C ILE A 220 19.31 8.28 -15.48
N PRO A 221 19.83 7.96 -14.29
CA PRO A 221 21.04 7.15 -14.15
C PRO A 221 20.88 5.78 -14.83
N GLY A 222 21.80 5.44 -15.73
CA GLY A 222 21.79 4.17 -16.45
C GLY A 222 21.11 4.19 -17.81
N ILE A 223 20.68 5.36 -18.27
CA ILE A 223 20.15 5.61 -19.62
C ILE A 223 21.00 6.67 -20.32
#